data_e0baa546a2e5a2c5e4747ebe7bd426d7
#
_entry.id   e0baa546a2e5a2c5e4747ebe7bd426d7
#
_cell.length_a   1.000
_cell.length_b   1.000
_cell.length_c   1.000
_cell.angle_alpha   90.00
_cell.angle_beta   90.00
_cell.angle_gamma   90.00
#
_symmetry.space_group_name_H-M   'P 1'
#
loop_
_entity.id
_entity.type
_entity.pdbx_description
1 polymer ?
#
loop_
_entity_poly.entity_id
_entity_poly.type
_entity_poly.pdbx_seq_one_letter_code
_entity_poly.pdbx_strand_id
1 'polypeptide(L)'
;MAVAAGVAWTHGRHPLALLGRSWDSLWYLRIAAHGYGCVERPRPGVVHNDLAFFPLYPALIRVVHLLLPVSGGAAGLVVAWSAAAVAAGGIYAVGAHLHGRAVGTALAVLWGLLPHSVVLSMGYSEPVLTACAAWALYAVLAGHWVRAGALAALAGLARPNGVAVAVAVLAAAAVAVGRARAQVSHRLWTGAALAPLGWTGYVLWAGHRTGDPLRGYLRLQRLWGSRFDFGLGALRFVKHLLLHKEAFLFFGALTVVAAGLLLYALLVLDRAPLPLVAYSGVLLALACGGAGFFQCKPRFLLPAFPLLLPLARALVRTARARPWHAAVVACALAGLSFAYGAYLLAVTRTPL
;
A
#
# COMPACT_ATOMS: atom_id res chain seq x y z
N MET A 1 -1.26 17.83 5.01
CA MET A 1 -1.12 19.22 4.46
C MET A 1 -0.52 20.19 5.49
N ALA A 2 -1.12 20.37 6.68
CA ALA A 2 -0.59 21.31 7.69
C ALA A 2 0.86 21.02 8.12
N VAL A 3 1.22 19.74 8.35
CA VAL A 3 2.61 19.31 8.64
C VAL A 3 3.55 19.69 7.50
N ALA A 4 3.17 19.38 6.26
CA ALA A 4 4.00 19.69 5.10
C ALA A 4 4.19 21.22 4.92
N ALA A 5 3.17 22.01 5.21
CA ALA A 5 3.25 23.47 5.18
C ALA A 5 4.22 23.99 6.25
N GLY A 6 4.13 23.49 7.50
CA GLY A 6 5.04 23.88 8.57
C GLY A 6 6.50 23.51 8.30
N VAL A 7 6.74 22.27 7.84
CA VAL A 7 8.10 21.80 7.47
C VAL A 7 8.64 22.57 6.27
N ALA A 8 7.82 22.83 5.27
CA ALA A 8 8.24 23.59 4.09
C ALA A 8 8.62 25.02 4.46
N TRP A 9 7.86 25.67 5.36
CA TRP A 9 8.16 27.00 5.84
C TRP A 9 9.50 27.06 6.57
N THR A 10 9.77 26.11 7.47
CA THR A 10 11.05 26.06 8.21
C THR A 10 12.26 25.79 7.31
N HIS A 11 12.07 25.13 6.15
CA HIS A 11 13.15 24.80 5.22
C HIS A 11 13.17 25.65 3.95
N GLY A 12 12.34 26.68 3.84
CA GLY A 12 12.26 27.56 2.68
C GLY A 12 11.78 26.85 1.39
N ARG A 13 11.08 25.71 1.50
CA ARG A 13 10.58 24.94 0.37
C ARG A 13 9.08 25.10 0.21
N HIS A 14 8.60 25.04 -1.04
CA HIS A 14 7.15 25.05 -1.28
C HIS A 14 6.52 23.70 -0.87
N PRO A 15 5.43 23.68 -0.07
CA PRO A 15 4.82 22.44 0.45
C PRO A 15 4.47 21.40 -0.63
N LEU A 16 3.90 21.87 -1.75
CA LEU A 16 3.53 20.98 -2.86
C LEU A 16 4.76 20.36 -3.54
N ALA A 17 5.89 21.11 -3.59
CA ALA A 17 7.14 20.55 -4.13
C ALA A 17 7.71 19.49 -3.18
N LEU A 18 7.61 19.69 -1.87
CA LEU A 18 8.03 18.69 -0.89
C LEU A 18 7.22 17.40 -1.01
N LEU A 19 5.90 17.49 -1.16
CA LEU A 19 5.03 16.33 -1.28
C LEU A 19 5.09 15.64 -2.66
N GLY A 20 5.22 16.43 -3.73
CA GLY A 20 5.13 15.94 -5.11
C GLY A 20 6.46 15.56 -5.76
N ARG A 21 7.61 15.91 -5.13
CA ARG A 21 8.95 15.75 -5.72
C ARG A 21 9.97 15.21 -4.71
N SER A 22 9.58 14.23 -3.88
CA SER A 22 10.47 13.60 -2.91
C SER A 22 10.60 12.10 -3.17
N TRP A 23 11.81 11.57 -3.07
CA TRP A 23 12.15 10.14 -3.13
C TRP A 23 11.52 9.42 -4.34
N ASP A 24 10.63 8.44 -4.11
CA ASP A 24 9.99 7.61 -5.16
C ASP A 24 9.21 8.46 -6.18
N SER A 25 8.67 9.63 -5.76
CA SER A 25 7.96 10.52 -6.68
C SER A 25 8.81 10.91 -7.88
N LEU A 26 10.12 11.12 -7.71
CA LEU A 26 11.03 11.52 -8.79
C LEU A 26 11.12 10.45 -9.89
N TRP A 27 11.11 9.17 -9.51
CA TRP A 27 11.11 8.06 -10.46
C TRP A 27 9.80 8.01 -11.25
N TYR A 28 8.67 8.12 -10.56
CA TYR A 28 7.36 8.15 -11.23
C TYR A 28 7.21 9.33 -12.19
N LEU A 29 7.68 10.53 -11.80
CA LEU A 29 7.67 11.71 -12.65
C LEU A 29 8.53 11.53 -13.90
N ARG A 30 9.70 10.94 -13.74
CA ARG A 30 10.62 10.66 -14.85
C ARG A 30 10.01 9.66 -15.83
N ILE A 31 9.44 8.56 -15.33
CA ILE A 31 8.73 7.58 -16.15
C ILE A 31 7.54 8.22 -16.87
N ALA A 32 6.77 9.06 -16.19
CA ALA A 32 5.63 9.75 -16.78
C ALA A 32 6.04 10.70 -17.92
N ALA A 33 7.20 11.38 -17.78
CA ALA A 33 7.70 12.34 -18.77
C ALA A 33 8.39 11.66 -19.97
N HIS A 34 9.24 10.67 -19.72
CA HIS A 34 10.18 10.12 -20.71
C HIS A 34 10.00 8.63 -20.99
N GLY A 35 9.13 7.91 -20.26
CA GLY A 35 9.04 6.45 -20.30
C GLY A 35 10.16 5.77 -19.55
N TYR A 36 10.28 4.45 -19.75
CA TYR A 36 11.28 3.61 -19.10
C TYR A 36 12.62 3.63 -19.85
N GLY A 37 13.72 3.52 -19.13
CA GLY A 37 15.08 3.42 -19.67
C GLY A 37 16.13 4.16 -18.83
N CYS A 38 15.71 4.75 -17.69
CA CYS A 38 16.63 5.46 -16.82
C CYS A 38 17.35 4.50 -15.88
N VAL A 39 18.70 4.61 -15.85
CA VAL A 39 19.56 3.86 -14.95
C VAL A 39 20.48 4.83 -14.22
N GLU A 40 20.46 4.82 -12.90
CA GLU A 40 21.34 5.61 -12.06
C GLU A 40 22.35 4.71 -11.34
N ARG A 41 23.57 5.19 -11.21
CA ARG A 41 24.67 4.51 -10.48
C ARG A 41 25.17 5.41 -9.35
N PRO A 42 24.44 5.53 -8.22
CA PRO A 42 24.78 6.47 -7.15
C PRO A 42 26.11 6.13 -6.46
N ARG A 43 26.53 4.87 -6.49
CA ARG A 43 27.82 4.39 -5.94
C ARG A 43 28.31 3.18 -6.73
N PRO A 44 29.62 2.85 -6.70
CA PRO A 44 30.15 1.62 -7.27
C PRO A 44 29.36 0.39 -6.73
N GLY A 45 28.91 -0.47 -7.65
CA GLY A 45 28.13 -1.68 -7.32
C GLY A 45 26.64 -1.47 -7.03
N VAL A 46 26.15 -0.22 -6.96
CA VAL A 46 24.72 0.08 -6.78
C VAL A 46 24.14 0.58 -8.09
N VAL A 47 23.12 -0.11 -8.58
CA VAL A 47 22.42 0.23 -9.83
C VAL A 47 20.95 0.38 -9.55
N HIS A 48 20.43 1.59 -9.70
CA HIS A 48 19.00 1.87 -9.64
C HIS A 48 18.44 1.95 -11.06
N ASN A 49 17.38 1.21 -11.33
CA ASN A 49 16.71 1.16 -12.62
C ASN A 49 15.21 1.43 -12.42
N ASP A 50 14.64 2.24 -13.30
CA ASP A 50 13.23 2.64 -13.26
C ASP A 50 12.25 1.48 -13.49
N LEU A 51 12.69 0.36 -14.09
CA LEU A 51 11.90 -0.87 -14.20
C LEU A 51 11.51 -1.49 -12.84
N ALA A 52 12.05 -1.02 -11.72
CA ALA A 52 11.58 -1.40 -10.40
C ALA A 52 10.20 -0.80 -10.07
N PHE A 53 9.77 0.26 -10.77
CA PHE A 53 8.54 1.00 -10.56
C PHE A 53 7.45 0.58 -11.55
N PHE A 54 6.25 0.32 -11.06
CA PHE A 54 5.12 -0.20 -11.84
C PHE A 54 4.41 0.90 -12.64
N PRO A 55 3.77 0.55 -13.79
CA PRO A 55 3.39 1.52 -14.81
C PRO A 55 2.10 2.30 -14.53
N LEU A 56 1.17 1.81 -13.70
CA LEU A 56 -0.16 2.42 -13.58
C LEU A 56 -0.09 3.85 -13.05
N TYR A 57 0.69 4.10 -11.99
CA TYR A 57 0.76 5.42 -11.39
C TYR A 57 1.43 6.46 -12.33
N PRO A 58 2.60 6.21 -12.94
CA PRO A 58 3.17 7.15 -13.91
C PRO A 58 2.29 7.33 -15.16
N ALA A 59 1.55 6.31 -15.61
CA ALA A 59 0.60 6.47 -16.69
C ALA A 59 -0.53 7.44 -16.32
N LEU A 60 -1.09 7.32 -15.10
CA LEU A 60 -2.09 8.25 -14.59
C LEU A 60 -1.55 9.68 -14.45
N ILE A 61 -0.31 9.84 -13.98
CA ILE A 61 0.36 11.16 -13.93
C ILE A 61 0.44 11.76 -15.33
N ARG A 62 0.86 10.97 -16.32
CA ARG A 62 0.95 11.45 -17.72
C ARG A 62 -0.41 11.89 -18.26
N VAL A 63 -1.46 11.10 -18.01
CA VAL A 63 -2.83 11.45 -18.43
C VAL A 63 -3.27 12.76 -17.79
N VAL A 64 -3.12 12.93 -16.48
CA VAL A 64 -3.49 14.19 -15.80
C VAL A 64 -2.67 15.37 -16.29
N HIS A 65 -1.36 15.19 -16.51
CA HIS A 65 -0.50 16.25 -17.03
C HIS A 65 -0.85 16.67 -18.46
N LEU A 66 -1.37 15.75 -19.30
CA LEU A 66 -1.83 16.04 -20.65
C LEU A 66 -3.19 16.75 -20.67
N LEU A 67 -4.05 16.44 -19.69
CA LEU A 67 -5.40 17.02 -19.62
C LEU A 67 -5.45 18.36 -18.87
N LEU A 68 -4.54 18.60 -17.95
CA LEU A 68 -4.52 19.79 -17.08
C LEU A 68 -3.18 20.54 -17.23
N PRO A 69 -3.21 21.89 -17.27
CA PRO A 69 -2.01 22.72 -17.37
C PRO A 69 -1.28 22.81 -16.02
N VAL A 70 -0.87 21.66 -15.46
CA VAL A 70 -0.22 21.55 -14.16
C VAL A 70 1.15 20.90 -14.29
N SER A 71 2.07 21.19 -13.36
CA SER A 71 3.37 20.52 -13.34
C SER A 71 3.22 19.01 -13.07
N GLY A 72 4.18 18.20 -13.54
CA GLY A 72 4.16 16.75 -13.28
C GLY A 72 4.04 16.39 -11.79
N GLY A 73 4.72 17.15 -10.90
CA GLY A 73 4.59 16.97 -9.45
C GLY A 73 3.18 17.22 -8.94
N ALA A 74 2.52 18.28 -9.44
CA ALA A 74 1.12 18.57 -9.11
C ALA A 74 0.17 17.51 -9.69
N ALA A 75 0.40 17.05 -10.93
CA ALA A 75 -0.35 15.95 -11.52
C ALA A 75 -0.24 14.67 -10.69
N GLY A 76 0.96 14.34 -10.20
CA GLY A 76 1.16 13.21 -9.28
C GLY A 76 0.35 13.36 -7.99
N LEU A 77 0.32 14.54 -7.38
CA LEU A 77 -0.49 14.82 -6.20
C LEU A 77 -2.00 14.71 -6.48
N VAL A 78 -2.47 15.23 -7.61
CA VAL A 78 -3.89 15.10 -8.02
C VAL A 78 -4.27 13.63 -8.11
N VAL A 79 -3.45 12.80 -8.78
CA VAL A 79 -3.70 11.35 -8.88
C VAL A 79 -3.71 10.70 -7.50
N ALA A 80 -2.70 10.99 -6.64
CA ALA A 80 -2.60 10.38 -5.32
C ALA A 80 -3.79 10.75 -4.42
N TRP A 81 -4.19 12.02 -4.38
CA TRP A 81 -5.30 12.49 -3.54
C TRP A 81 -6.66 11.98 -4.02
N SER A 82 -6.89 12.00 -5.34
CA SER A 82 -8.10 11.41 -5.92
C SER A 82 -8.18 9.91 -5.62
N ALA A 83 -7.07 9.19 -5.78
CA ALA A 83 -6.99 7.78 -5.46
C ALA A 83 -7.19 7.50 -3.96
N ALA A 84 -6.67 8.36 -3.07
CA ALA A 84 -6.90 8.24 -1.63
C ALA A 84 -8.38 8.40 -1.27
N ALA A 85 -9.10 9.35 -1.89
CA ALA A 85 -10.54 9.51 -1.72
C ALA A 85 -11.32 8.28 -2.23
N VAL A 86 -10.96 7.76 -3.41
CA VAL A 86 -11.54 6.52 -3.97
C VAL A 86 -11.25 5.31 -3.07
N ALA A 87 -10.04 5.22 -2.51
CA ALA A 87 -9.66 4.18 -1.57
C ALA A 87 -10.50 4.26 -0.29
N ALA A 88 -10.66 5.44 0.29
CA ALA A 88 -11.50 5.64 1.48
C ALA A 88 -12.95 5.20 1.23
N GLY A 89 -13.52 5.51 0.06
CA GLY A 89 -14.83 5.04 -0.36
C GLY A 89 -14.92 3.51 -0.44
N GLY A 90 -13.91 2.85 -1.02
CA GLY A 90 -13.84 1.39 -1.10
C GLY A 90 -13.67 0.73 0.28
N ILE A 91 -12.82 1.30 1.14
CA ILE A 91 -12.61 0.85 2.52
C ILE A 91 -13.91 0.97 3.32
N TYR A 92 -14.60 2.13 3.19
CA TYR A 92 -15.92 2.31 3.76
C TYR A 92 -16.91 1.24 3.26
N ALA A 93 -16.95 0.99 1.95
CA ALA A 93 -17.87 0.01 1.35
C ALA A 93 -17.62 -1.41 1.89
N VAL A 94 -16.35 -1.83 2.04
CA VAL A 94 -16.00 -3.13 2.66
C VAL A 94 -16.49 -3.19 4.11
N GLY A 95 -16.18 -2.19 4.93
CA GLY A 95 -16.59 -2.17 6.33
C GLY A 95 -18.12 -2.10 6.50
N ALA A 96 -18.79 -1.29 5.66
CA ALA A 96 -20.23 -1.13 5.68
C ALA A 96 -20.97 -2.41 5.23
N HIS A 97 -20.44 -3.10 4.22
CA HIS A 97 -20.98 -4.37 3.74
C HIS A 97 -20.93 -5.47 4.81
N LEU A 98 -19.84 -5.51 5.60
CA LEU A 98 -19.64 -6.56 6.60
C LEU A 98 -20.30 -6.26 7.96
N HIS A 99 -20.28 -5.01 8.41
CA HIS A 99 -20.62 -4.65 9.79
C HIS A 99 -21.45 -3.35 9.92
N GLY A 100 -21.96 -2.83 8.80
CA GLY A 100 -22.80 -1.63 8.77
C GLY A 100 -22.03 -0.31 8.68
N ARG A 101 -22.75 0.76 8.38
CA ARG A 101 -22.22 2.09 8.04
C ARG A 101 -21.22 2.65 9.07
N ALA A 102 -21.53 2.52 10.36
CA ALA A 102 -20.66 3.04 11.44
C ALA A 102 -19.28 2.40 11.42
N VAL A 103 -19.20 1.08 11.20
CA VAL A 103 -17.91 0.38 11.09
C VAL A 103 -17.20 0.76 9.80
N GLY A 104 -17.92 0.93 8.69
CA GLY A 104 -17.34 1.43 7.44
C GLY A 104 -16.68 2.80 7.61
N THR A 105 -17.36 3.75 8.25
CA THR A 105 -16.82 5.08 8.57
C THR A 105 -15.59 4.99 9.48
N ALA A 106 -15.70 4.22 10.59
CA ALA A 106 -14.59 4.04 11.52
C ALA A 106 -13.36 3.42 10.82
N LEU A 107 -13.57 2.44 9.93
CA LEU A 107 -12.48 1.78 9.18
C LEU A 107 -11.76 2.77 8.26
N ALA A 108 -12.51 3.58 7.50
CA ALA A 108 -11.94 4.59 6.60
C ALA A 108 -11.19 5.68 7.38
N VAL A 109 -11.75 6.14 8.51
CA VAL A 109 -11.10 7.13 9.37
C VAL A 109 -9.82 6.57 9.98
N LEU A 110 -9.84 5.36 10.55
CA LEU A 110 -8.65 4.71 11.11
C LEU A 110 -7.54 4.54 10.08
N TRP A 111 -7.89 4.19 8.83
CA TRP A 111 -6.91 4.11 7.75
C TRP A 111 -6.24 5.47 7.48
N GLY A 112 -7.01 6.55 7.42
CA GLY A 112 -6.48 7.91 7.26
C GLY A 112 -5.66 8.41 8.46
N LEU A 113 -5.85 7.82 9.64
CA LEU A 113 -5.12 8.17 10.88
C LEU A 113 -3.94 7.24 11.19
N LEU A 114 -3.56 6.35 10.28
CA LEU A 114 -2.37 5.53 10.46
C LEU A 114 -1.11 6.40 10.60
N PRO A 115 -0.11 6.03 11.41
CA PRO A 115 1.11 6.82 11.60
C PRO A 115 1.83 7.18 10.30
N HIS A 116 1.81 6.29 9.30
CA HIS A 116 2.41 6.51 7.98
C HIS A 116 1.44 7.13 6.95
N SER A 117 0.26 7.60 7.36
CA SER A 117 -0.73 8.19 6.44
C SER A 117 -0.25 9.46 5.72
N VAL A 118 0.83 10.08 6.18
CA VAL A 118 1.50 11.18 5.47
C VAL A 118 1.85 10.78 4.02
N VAL A 119 2.17 9.51 3.78
CA VAL A 119 2.44 8.95 2.45
C VAL A 119 1.24 9.09 1.51
N LEU A 120 0.01 9.06 2.02
CA LEU A 120 -1.21 9.28 1.24
C LEU A 120 -1.33 10.71 0.71
N SER A 121 -0.62 11.66 1.34
CA SER A 121 -0.55 13.05 0.90
C SER A 121 0.59 13.31 -0.09
N MET A 122 1.46 12.34 -0.33
CA MET A 122 2.63 12.46 -1.21
C MET A 122 2.33 11.96 -2.63
N GLY A 123 3.20 12.33 -3.59
CA GLY A 123 3.13 11.85 -4.97
C GLY A 123 3.56 10.38 -5.11
N TYR A 124 2.84 9.48 -4.43
CA TYR A 124 3.16 8.07 -4.30
C TYR A 124 2.03 7.17 -4.82
N SER A 125 2.33 5.93 -5.15
CA SER A 125 1.41 4.98 -5.76
C SER A 125 0.59 4.15 -4.76
N GLU A 126 0.84 4.27 -3.44
CA GLU A 126 0.10 3.57 -2.40
C GLU A 126 -1.41 3.86 -2.43
N PRO A 127 -1.87 5.12 -2.61
CA PRO A 127 -3.30 5.39 -2.72
C PRO A 127 -3.96 4.67 -3.91
N VAL A 128 -3.27 4.61 -5.08
CA VAL A 128 -3.78 3.92 -6.28
C VAL A 128 -3.91 2.42 -6.03
N LEU A 129 -2.88 1.79 -5.46
CA LEU A 129 -2.95 0.39 -5.05
C LEU A 129 -4.10 0.15 -4.09
N THR A 130 -4.23 0.99 -3.04
CA THR A 130 -5.27 0.82 -2.01
C THR A 130 -6.66 0.99 -2.60
N ALA A 131 -6.86 1.94 -3.52
CA ALA A 131 -8.13 2.12 -4.21
C ALA A 131 -8.52 0.86 -5.01
N CYS A 132 -7.61 0.37 -5.85
CA CYS A 132 -7.85 -0.87 -6.61
C CYS A 132 -8.11 -2.06 -5.67
N ALA A 133 -7.33 -2.22 -4.60
CA ALA A 133 -7.47 -3.30 -3.65
C ALA A 133 -8.81 -3.25 -2.89
N ALA A 134 -9.19 -2.09 -2.38
CA ALA A 134 -10.43 -1.93 -1.60
C ALA A 134 -11.66 -2.25 -2.45
N TRP A 135 -11.73 -1.74 -3.67
CA TRP A 135 -12.83 -2.02 -4.58
C TRP A 135 -12.79 -3.43 -5.15
N ALA A 136 -11.61 -4.05 -5.34
CA ALA A 136 -11.50 -5.47 -5.70
C ALA A 136 -12.04 -6.37 -4.60
N LEU A 137 -11.64 -6.13 -3.35
CA LEU A 137 -12.11 -6.89 -2.20
C LEU A 137 -13.63 -6.72 -1.99
N TYR A 138 -14.14 -5.49 -2.11
CA TYR A 138 -15.59 -5.25 -2.09
C TYR A 138 -16.30 -6.02 -3.20
N ALA A 139 -15.77 -6.00 -4.43
CA ALA A 139 -16.35 -6.71 -5.56
C ALA A 139 -16.37 -8.23 -5.34
N VAL A 140 -15.32 -8.81 -4.73
CA VAL A 140 -15.31 -10.23 -4.31
C VAL A 140 -16.43 -10.51 -3.30
N LEU A 141 -16.54 -9.68 -2.25
CA LEU A 141 -17.55 -9.84 -1.20
C LEU A 141 -18.98 -9.73 -1.74
N ALA A 142 -19.16 -8.88 -2.76
CA ALA A 142 -20.44 -8.68 -3.45
C ALA A 142 -20.70 -9.67 -4.61
N GLY A 143 -19.80 -10.63 -4.86
CA GLY A 143 -19.93 -11.62 -5.94
C GLY A 143 -19.67 -11.10 -7.36
N HIS A 144 -19.07 -9.92 -7.51
CA HIS A 144 -18.81 -9.27 -8.81
C HIS A 144 -17.45 -9.68 -9.36
N TRP A 145 -17.27 -10.94 -9.75
CA TRP A 145 -16.00 -11.59 -10.06
C TRP A 145 -15.18 -10.91 -11.16
N VAL A 146 -15.81 -10.50 -12.27
CA VAL A 146 -15.11 -9.84 -13.38
C VAL A 146 -14.54 -8.48 -12.94
N ARG A 147 -15.33 -7.70 -12.19
CA ARG A 147 -14.86 -6.42 -11.62
C ARG A 147 -13.71 -6.65 -10.63
N ALA A 148 -13.82 -7.68 -9.79
CA ALA A 148 -12.78 -8.04 -8.86
C ALA A 148 -11.46 -8.38 -9.58
N GLY A 149 -11.52 -9.21 -10.62
CA GLY A 149 -10.36 -9.58 -11.43
C GLY A 149 -9.73 -8.40 -12.16
N ALA A 150 -10.54 -7.53 -12.78
CA ALA A 150 -10.04 -6.34 -13.47
C ALA A 150 -9.35 -5.37 -12.50
N LEU A 151 -9.95 -5.12 -11.34
CA LEU A 151 -9.36 -4.26 -10.30
C LEU A 151 -8.09 -4.89 -9.69
N ALA A 152 -8.03 -6.23 -9.55
CA ALA A 152 -6.83 -6.93 -9.12
C ALA A 152 -5.70 -6.81 -10.16
N ALA A 153 -6.01 -6.87 -11.46
CA ALA A 153 -5.04 -6.63 -12.53
C ALA A 153 -4.49 -5.20 -12.46
N LEU A 154 -5.36 -4.19 -12.27
CA LEU A 154 -4.92 -2.79 -12.08
C LEU A 154 -4.07 -2.63 -10.81
N ALA A 155 -4.45 -3.26 -9.69
CA ALA A 155 -3.63 -3.28 -8.48
C ALA A 155 -2.24 -3.88 -8.75
N GLY A 156 -2.20 -4.96 -9.55
CA GLY A 156 -0.97 -5.59 -10.01
C GLY A 156 -0.09 -4.71 -10.89
N LEU A 157 -0.66 -3.74 -11.61
CA LEU A 157 0.06 -2.73 -12.38
C LEU A 157 0.44 -1.49 -11.55
N ALA A 158 -0.06 -1.35 -10.34
CA ALA A 158 0.24 -0.19 -9.49
C ALA A 158 1.55 -0.37 -8.70
N ARG A 159 1.79 -1.57 -8.15
CA ARG A 159 2.96 -1.87 -7.29
C ARG A 159 3.25 -3.37 -7.20
N PRO A 160 4.49 -3.77 -6.79
CA PRO A 160 4.80 -5.17 -6.50
C PRO A 160 3.82 -5.83 -5.52
N ASN A 161 3.39 -5.09 -4.49
CA ASN A 161 2.45 -5.57 -3.47
C ASN A 161 1.04 -5.85 -4.02
N GLY A 162 0.73 -5.40 -5.22
CA GLY A 162 -0.55 -5.66 -5.90
C GLY A 162 -0.82 -7.15 -6.13
N VAL A 163 0.20 -8.00 -6.12
CA VAL A 163 0.03 -9.47 -6.14
C VAL A 163 -0.87 -9.96 -5.00
N ALA A 164 -0.90 -9.29 -3.87
CA ALA A 164 -1.74 -9.65 -2.73
C ALA A 164 -3.24 -9.61 -3.09
N VAL A 165 -3.65 -8.69 -3.96
CA VAL A 165 -5.04 -8.59 -4.43
C VAL A 165 -5.38 -9.77 -5.34
N ALA A 166 -4.48 -10.14 -6.25
CA ALA A 166 -4.67 -11.30 -7.10
C ALA A 166 -4.80 -12.59 -6.27
N VAL A 167 -3.94 -12.78 -5.27
CA VAL A 167 -4.02 -13.94 -4.36
C VAL A 167 -5.36 -13.95 -3.60
N ALA A 168 -5.84 -12.80 -3.13
CA ALA A 168 -7.13 -12.72 -2.44
C ALA A 168 -8.31 -13.12 -3.34
N VAL A 169 -8.33 -12.64 -4.60
CA VAL A 169 -9.36 -13.01 -5.59
C VAL A 169 -9.30 -14.50 -5.90
N LEU A 170 -8.10 -15.04 -6.15
CA LEU A 170 -7.89 -16.45 -6.44
C LEU A 170 -8.27 -17.35 -5.25
N ALA A 171 -7.91 -16.98 -4.02
CA ALA A 171 -8.30 -17.73 -2.82
C ALA A 171 -9.82 -17.74 -2.64
N ALA A 172 -10.49 -16.61 -2.86
CA ALA A 172 -11.94 -16.54 -2.81
C ALA A 172 -12.59 -17.38 -3.92
N ALA A 173 -12.05 -17.33 -5.13
CA ALA A 173 -12.52 -18.13 -6.26
C ALA A 173 -12.37 -19.64 -6.00
N ALA A 174 -11.24 -20.08 -5.46
CA ALA A 174 -11.00 -21.49 -5.12
C ALA A 174 -12.03 -22.00 -4.10
N VAL A 175 -12.33 -21.21 -3.06
CA VAL A 175 -13.39 -21.58 -2.09
C VAL A 175 -14.77 -21.60 -2.72
N ALA A 176 -15.09 -20.64 -3.59
CA ALA A 176 -16.35 -20.60 -4.29
C ALA A 176 -16.54 -21.82 -5.20
N VAL A 177 -15.50 -22.21 -5.93
CA VAL A 177 -15.48 -23.44 -6.75
C VAL A 177 -15.68 -24.68 -5.90
N GLY A 178 -14.95 -24.82 -4.78
CA GLY A 178 -15.06 -25.98 -3.89
C GLY A 178 -16.44 -26.13 -3.24
N ARG A 179 -17.18 -25.01 -3.07
CA ARG A 179 -18.54 -25.02 -2.51
C ARG A 179 -19.63 -25.28 -3.56
N ALA A 180 -19.39 -24.92 -4.81
CA ALA A 180 -20.41 -24.90 -5.87
C ALA A 180 -20.79 -26.28 -6.45
N ARG A 181 -20.24 -27.38 -5.99
CA ARG A 181 -20.43 -28.79 -6.35
C ARG A 181 -20.70 -29.15 -7.82
N ALA A 182 -21.28 -28.28 -8.68
CA ALA A 182 -21.61 -28.62 -10.06
C ALA A 182 -21.59 -27.47 -11.08
N GLN A 183 -21.93 -26.24 -10.74
CA GLN A 183 -22.01 -25.15 -11.72
C GLN A 183 -21.32 -23.87 -11.23
N VAL A 184 -20.13 -23.64 -11.75
CA VAL A 184 -19.38 -22.40 -11.50
C VAL A 184 -19.59 -21.46 -12.66
N SER A 185 -20.05 -20.22 -12.38
CA SER A 185 -20.26 -19.19 -13.39
C SER A 185 -18.98 -18.91 -14.17
N HIS A 186 -19.09 -18.80 -15.51
CA HIS A 186 -17.99 -18.33 -16.35
C HIS A 186 -17.41 -16.97 -15.90
N ARG A 187 -18.21 -16.10 -15.29
CA ARG A 187 -17.76 -14.82 -14.74
C ARG A 187 -16.73 -14.99 -13.63
N LEU A 188 -16.83 -16.05 -12.81
CA LEU A 188 -15.85 -16.37 -11.78
C LEU A 188 -14.53 -16.77 -12.44
N TRP A 189 -14.56 -17.65 -13.45
CA TRP A 189 -13.35 -18.06 -14.17
C TRP A 189 -12.67 -16.90 -14.89
N THR A 190 -13.45 -16.02 -15.55
CA THR A 190 -12.95 -14.80 -16.17
C THR A 190 -12.28 -13.89 -15.11
N GLY A 191 -12.94 -13.66 -13.97
CA GLY A 191 -12.38 -12.84 -12.90
C GLY A 191 -11.09 -13.43 -12.31
N ALA A 192 -11.06 -14.75 -12.09
CA ALA A 192 -9.87 -15.45 -11.59
C ALA A 192 -8.72 -15.38 -12.61
N ALA A 193 -8.99 -15.53 -13.90
CA ALA A 193 -7.97 -15.43 -14.94
C ALA A 193 -7.42 -14.00 -15.08
N LEU A 194 -8.26 -12.98 -14.99
CA LEU A 194 -7.85 -11.57 -15.07
C LEU A 194 -6.97 -11.15 -13.90
N ALA A 195 -7.26 -11.63 -12.69
CA ALA A 195 -6.65 -11.13 -11.46
C ALA A 195 -5.11 -11.09 -11.47
N PRO A 196 -4.38 -12.12 -11.91
CA PRO A 196 -2.91 -12.11 -11.92
C PRO A 196 -2.30 -11.35 -13.10
N LEU A 197 -3.06 -11.02 -14.17
CA LEU A 197 -2.49 -10.58 -15.45
C LEU A 197 -1.68 -9.28 -15.34
N GLY A 198 -2.14 -8.31 -14.54
CA GLY A 198 -1.44 -7.04 -14.42
C GLY A 198 -0.05 -7.21 -13.80
N TRP A 199 0.03 -7.95 -12.72
CA TRP A 199 1.29 -8.20 -12.02
C TRP A 199 2.23 -9.09 -12.84
N THR A 200 1.74 -10.22 -13.33
CA THR A 200 2.56 -11.16 -14.12
C THR A 200 3.00 -10.53 -15.43
N GLY A 201 2.10 -9.82 -16.12
CA GLY A 201 2.42 -9.12 -17.36
C GLY A 201 3.55 -8.11 -17.19
N TYR A 202 3.50 -7.28 -16.14
CA TYR A 202 4.57 -6.32 -15.89
C TYR A 202 5.88 -7.00 -15.49
N VAL A 203 5.84 -7.98 -14.60
CA VAL A 203 7.05 -8.69 -14.15
C VAL A 203 7.75 -9.39 -15.31
N LEU A 204 7.00 -10.06 -16.19
CA LEU A 204 7.53 -10.71 -17.37
C LEU A 204 8.09 -9.70 -18.39
N TRP A 205 7.38 -8.59 -18.61
CA TRP A 205 7.84 -7.52 -19.49
C TRP A 205 9.15 -6.89 -18.97
N ALA A 206 9.21 -6.52 -17.70
CA ALA A 206 10.42 -5.96 -17.10
C ALA A 206 11.58 -6.97 -17.10
N GLY A 207 11.28 -8.24 -16.85
CA GLY A 207 12.24 -9.33 -16.97
C GLY A 207 12.77 -9.49 -18.41
N HIS A 208 11.90 -9.46 -19.41
CA HIS A 208 12.31 -9.51 -20.82
C HIS A 208 13.23 -8.34 -21.16
N ARG A 209 12.91 -7.12 -20.73
CA ARG A 209 13.76 -5.93 -20.93
C ARG A 209 15.15 -6.06 -20.30
N THR A 210 15.34 -6.95 -19.35
CA THR A 210 16.63 -7.24 -18.69
C THR A 210 17.30 -8.52 -19.19
N GLY A 211 16.74 -9.15 -20.21
CA GLY A 211 17.30 -10.38 -20.83
C GLY A 211 16.97 -11.68 -20.09
N ASP A 212 16.15 -11.64 -19.03
CA ASP A 212 15.72 -12.82 -18.28
C ASP A 212 14.25 -12.66 -17.85
N PRO A 213 13.29 -13.15 -18.65
CA PRO A 213 11.85 -12.93 -18.39
C PRO A 213 11.39 -13.40 -17.01
N LEU A 214 11.96 -14.48 -16.48
CA LEU A 214 11.50 -15.08 -15.23
C LEU A 214 12.20 -14.50 -13.99
N ARG A 215 13.48 -14.19 -14.07
CA ARG A 215 14.31 -13.76 -12.93
C ARG A 215 14.77 -12.32 -13.00
N GLY A 216 14.64 -11.68 -14.17
CA GLY A 216 15.15 -10.33 -14.41
C GLY A 216 14.55 -9.30 -13.46
N TYR A 217 13.23 -9.32 -13.24
CA TYR A 217 12.59 -8.43 -12.29
C TYR A 217 13.10 -8.63 -10.84
N LEU A 218 13.26 -9.87 -10.40
CA LEU A 218 13.81 -10.16 -9.06
C LEU A 218 15.27 -9.72 -8.93
N ARG A 219 16.04 -9.79 -10.02
CA ARG A 219 17.42 -9.27 -10.07
C ARG A 219 17.43 -7.74 -9.93
N LEU A 220 16.51 -7.03 -10.60
CA LEU A 220 16.35 -5.58 -10.44
C LEU A 220 16.07 -5.21 -8.97
N GLN A 221 15.17 -5.91 -8.31
CA GLN A 221 14.86 -5.66 -6.90
C GLN A 221 16.09 -5.87 -5.99
N ARG A 222 16.91 -6.87 -6.28
CA ARG A 222 18.17 -7.10 -5.55
C ARG A 222 19.18 -5.96 -5.74
N LEU A 223 19.26 -5.39 -6.94
CA LEU A 223 20.13 -4.23 -7.22
C LEU A 223 19.67 -2.99 -6.44
N TRP A 224 18.37 -2.87 -6.15
CA TRP A 224 17.80 -1.86 -5.26
C TRP A 224 18.02 -2.18 -3.76
N GLY A 225 18.61 -3.33 -3.43
CA GLY A 225 18.82 -3.78 -2.04
C GLY A 225 17.61 -4.46 -1.41
N SER A 226 16.58 -4.78 -2.20
CA SER A 226 15.40 -5.51 -1.75
C SER A 226 15.45 -6.96 -2.21
N ARG A 227 15.28 -7.90 -1.29
CA ARG A 227 15.18 -9.33 -1.59
C ARG A 227 14.21 -10.01 -0.63
N PHE A 228 13.57 -11.07 -1.10
CA PHE A 228 12.77 -11.92 -0.23
C PHE A 228 13.67 -13.02 0.32
N ASP A 229 13.86 -13.07 1.64
CA ASP A 229 14.73 -14.02 2.34
C ASP A 229 14.02 -14.74 3.50
N PHE A 230 12.70 -14.82 3.40
CA PHE A 230 11.83 -15.46 4.42
C PHE A 230 11.96 -14.83 5.82
N GLY A 231 12.34 -13.56 5.88
CA GLY A 231 12.42 -12.78 7.11
C GLY A 231 13.74 -12.90 7.87
N LEU A 232 14.70 -13.65 7.37
CA LEU A 232 16.00 -13.79 8.04
C LEU A 232 16.73 -12.44 8.19
N GLY A 233 16.70 -11.59 7.16
CA GLY A 233 17.26 -10.24 7.23
C GLY A 233 16.52 -9.35 8.21
N ALA A 234 15.19 -9.44 8.24
CA ALA A 234 14.38 -8.70 9.19
C ALA A 234 14.68 -9.11 10.63
N LEU A 235 14.79 -10.42 10.90
CA LEU A 235 15.10 -10.94 12.23
C LEU A 235 16.49 -10.52 12.70
N ARG A 236 17.50 -10.59 11.82
CA ARG A 236 18.86 -10.11 12.14
C ARG A 236 18.86 -8.62 12.45
N PHE A 237 18.09 -7.84 11.68
CA PHE A 237 17.97 -6.41 11.91
C PHE A 237 17.28 -6.10 13.25
N VAL A 238 16.20 -6.81 13.60
CA VAL A 238 15.54 -6.67 14.90
C VAL A 238 16.50 -7.03 16.04
N LYS A 239 17.28 -8.11 15.91
CA LYS A 239 18.33 -8.46 16.89
C LYS A 239 19.34 -7.31 17.02
N HIS A 240 19.81 -6.75 15.91
CA HIS A 240 20.74 -5.62 15.93
C HIS A 240 20.11 -4.40 16.63
N LEU A 241 18.86 -4.08 16.30
CA LEU A 241 18.10 -2.96 16.88
C LEU A 241 17.95 -3.08 18.40
N LEU A 242 17.78 -4.30 18.94
CA LEU A 242 17.66 -4.53 20.38
C LEU A 242 18.99 -4.46 21.13
N LEU A 243 20.10 -4.66 20.44
CA LEU A 243 21.44 -4.69 21.04
C LEU A 243 22.22 -3.39 20.87
N HIS A 244 21.80 -2.50 19.95
CA HIS A 244 22.53 -1.29 19.59
C HIS A 244 21.61 -0.07 19.62
N LYS A 245 22.20 1.11 19.82
CA LYS A 245 21.46 2.38 19.73
C LYS A 245 21.21 2.72 18.26
N GLU A 246 19.94 2.72 17.88
CA GLU A 246 19.50 3.04 16.51
C GLU A 246 18.52 4.21 16.49
N ALA A 247 18.28 4.78 15.32
CA ALA A 247 17.33 5.89 15.16
C ALA A 247 15.91 5.46 15.54
N PHE A 248 15.14 6.38 16.14
CA PHE A 248 13.74 6.18 16.53
C PHE A 248 12.85 5.65 15.39
N LEU A 249 13.16 6.02 14.15
CA LEU A 249 12.48 5.54 12.94
C LEU A 249 12.37 4.00 12.89
N PHE A 250 13.43 3.28 13.26
CA PHE A 250 13.46 1.82 13.19
C PHE A 250 12.62 1.17 14.30
N PHE A 251 12.61 1.76 15.50
CA PHE A 251 11.72 1.32 16.58
C PHE A 251 10.26 1.56 16.22
N GLY A 252 9.94 2.72 15.62
CA GLY A 252 8.61 3.01 15.11
C GLY A 252 8.17 2.00 14.04
N ALA A 253 9.06 1.65 13.11
CA ALA A 253 8.79 0.65 12.09
C ALA A 253 8.54 -0.74 12.71
N LEU A 254 9.34 -1.16 13.69
CA LEU A 254 9.14 -2.41 14.41
C LEU A 254 7.79 -2.45 15.12
N THR A 255 7.42 -1.37 15.82
CA THR A 255 6.14 -1.26 16.52
C THR A 255 4.95 -1.39 15.57
N VAL A 256 4.99 -0.73 14.40
CA VAL A 256 3.92 -0.82 13.41
C VAL A 256 3.81 -2.23 12.82
N VAL A 257 4.94 -2.90 12.53
CA VAL A 257 4.94 -4.29 12.04
C VAL A 257 4.39 -5.25 13.10
N ALA A 258 4.83 -5.11 14.37
CA ALA A 258 4.33 -5.93 15.47
C ALA A 258 2.81 -5.72 15.70
N ALA A 259 2.34 -4.48 15.67
CA ALA A 259 0.92 -4.17 15.72
C ALA A 259 0.16 -4.80 14.54
N GLY A 260 0.72 -4.76 13.33
CA GLY A 260 0.15 -5.41 12.15
C GLY A 260 -0.02 -6.92 12.33
N LEU A 261 0.98 -7.61 12.91
CA LEU A 261 0.91 -9.05 13.20
C LEU A 261 -0.17 -9.35 14.25
N LEU A 262 -0.26 -8.54 15.31
CA LEU A 262 -1.32 -8.67 16.33
C LEU A 262 -2.71 -8.47 15.72
N LEU A 263 -2.89 -7.42 14.92
CA LEU A 263 -4.16 -7.13 14.26
C LEU A 263 -4.54 -8.23 13.25
N TYR A 264 -3.56 -8.84 12.59
CA TYR A 264 -3.80 -9.99 11.74
C TYR A 264 -4.29 -11.20 12.53
N ALA A 265 -3.68 -11.48 13.67
CA ALA A 265 -4.16 -12.54 14.56
C ALA A 265 -5.62 -12.29 14.99
N LEU A 266 -5.95 -11.05 15.39
CA LEU A 266 -7.33 -10.67 15.72
C LEU A 266 -8.27 -10.80 14.52
N LEU A 267 -7.84 -10.42 13.31
CA LEU A 267 -8.64 -10.55 12.09
C LEU A 267 -9.00 -12.03 11.80
N VAL A 268 -8.03 -12.94 12.00
CA VAL A 268 -8.23 -14.39 11.84
C VAL A 268 -9.14 -14.95 12.93
N LEU A 269 -8.93 -14.58 14.19
CA LEU A 269 -9.75 -15.00 15.33
C LEU A 269 -11.20 -14.51 15.21
N ASP A 270 -11.41 -13.31 14.67
CA ASP A 270 -12.74 -12.75 14.34
C ASP A 270 -13.41 -13.46 13.15
N ARG A 271 -12.76 -14.48 12.55
CA ARG A 271 -13.25 -15.23 11.38
C ARG A 271 -13.64 -14.31 10.22
N ALA A 272 -12.84 -13.30 9.97
CA ALA A 272 -13.06 -12.40 8.83
C ALA A 272 -13.10 -13.19 7.50
N PRO A 273 -13.82 -12.69 6.47
CA PRO A 273 -13.86 -13.34 5.16
C PRO A 273 -12.48 -13.64 4.60
N LEU A 274 -12.31 -14.84 4.02
CA LEU A 274 -11.02 -15.32 3.52
C LEU A 274 -10.30 -14.33 2.59
N PRO A 275 -10.95 -13.62 1.64
CA PRO A 275 -10.23 -12.68 0.79
C PRO A 275 -9.55 -11.56 1.58
N LEU A 276 -10.12 -11.09 2.70
CA LEU A 276 -9.50 -10.08 3.55
C LEU A 276 -8.29 -10.64 4.33
N VAL A 277 -8.43 -11.86 4.83
CA VAL A 277 -7.35 -12.58 5.53
C VAL A 277 -6.20 -12.88 4.56
N ALA A 278 -6.49 -13.43 3.37
CA ALA A 278 -5.49 -13.75 2.36
C ALA A 278 -4.74 -12.48 1.90
N TYR A 279 -5.47 -11.40 1.58
CA TYR A 279 -4.88 -10.13 1.19
C TYR A 279 -3.92 -9.59 2.25
N SER A 280 -4.39 -9.47 3.49
CA SER A 280 -3.61 -8.95 4.60
C SER A 280 -2.42 -9.84 4.95
N GLY A 281 -2.62 -11.17 4.89
CA GLY A 281 -1.58 -12.16 5.13
C GLY A 281 -0.43 -12.08 4.12
N VAL A 282 -0.75 -11.92 2.82
CA VAL A 282 0.28 -11.74 1.78
C VAL A 282 1.05 -10.44 1.99
N LEU A 283 0.38 -9.32 2.30
CA LEU A 283 1.06 -8.05 2.57
C LEU A 283 2.00 -8.16 3.78
N LEU A 284 1.55 -8.80 4.86
CA LEU A 284 2.40 -9.06 6.03
C LEU A 284 3.56 -9.99 5.69
N ALA A 285 3.33 -11.07 4.93
CA ALA A 285 4.38 -11.97 4.48
C ALA A 285 5.44 -11.23 3.64
N LEU A 286 5.03 -10.34 2.75
CA LEU A 286 5.94 -9.51 1.96
C LEU A 286 6.71 -8.51 2.85
N ALA A 287 6.03 -7.86 3.80
CA ALA A 287 6.67 -6.93 4.72
C ALA A 287 7.64 -7.63 5.67
N CYS A 288 7.27 -8.76 6.26
CA CYS A 288 8.13 -9.50 7.20
C CYS A 288 9.20 -10.31 6.47
N GLY A 289 8.87 -10.93 5.33
CA GLY A 289 9.76 -11.80 4.58
C GLY A 289 10.80 -11.07 3.72
N GLY A 290 10.61 -9.78 3.47
CA GLY A 290 11.56 -8.96 2.72
C GLY A 290 12.74 -8.48 3.57
N ALA A 291 13.95 -8.60 3.05
CA ALA A 291 15.14 -7.95 3.58
C ALA A 291 15.35 -6.58 2.91
N GLY A 292 16.08 -5.68 3.59
CA GLY A 292 16.33 -4.31 3.15
C GLY A 292 15.20 -3.35 3.54
N PHE A 293 15.52 -2.06 3.53
CA PHE A 293 14.58 -0.95 3.78
C PHE A 293 13.62 -1.17 4.95
N PHE A 294 14.15 -1.56 6.12
CA PHE A 294 13.31 -1.91 7.28
C PHE A 294 12.36 -0.77 7.66
N GLN A 295 12.81 0.48 7.55
CA GLN A 295 12.04 1.69 7.82
C GLN A 295 10.83 1.87 6.89
N CYS A 296 10.86 1.28 5.69
CA CYS A 296 9.75 1.36 4.73
C CYS A 296 8.67 0.29 4.94
N LYS A 297 8.87 -0.69 5.82
CA LYS A 297 7.90 -1.78 6.06
C LYS A 297 6.51 -1.27 6.50
N PRO A 298 6.38 -0.26 7.36
CA PRO A 298 5.08 0.32 7.69
C PRO A 298 4.34 0.89 6.49
N ARG A 299 5.06 1.49 5.54
CA ARG A 299 4.49 1.98 4.28
C ARG A 299 3.90 0.84 3.43
N PHE A 300 4.57 -0.32 3.41
CA PHE A 300 4.09 -1.50 2.69
C PHE A 300 2.83 -2.10 3.31
N LEU A 301 2.59 -1.84 4.60
CA LEU A 301 1.37 -2.26 5.31
C LEU A 301 0.23 -1.23 5.21
N LEU A 302 0.49 -0.02 4.72
CA LEU A 302 -0.54 1.02 4.58
C LEU A 302 -1.77 0.55 3.75
N PRO A 303 -1.62 -0.23 2.66
CA PRO A 303 -2.77 -0.79 1.94
C PRO A 303 -3.51 -1.90 2.69
N ALA A 304 -2.94 -2.45 3.76
CA ALA A 304 -3.53 -3.57 4.52
C ALA A 304 -4.66 -3.13 5.46
N PHE A 305 -5.56 -2.26 4.97
CA PHE A 305 -6.68 -1.71 5.74
C PHE A 305 -7.58 -2.76 6.42
N PRO A 306 -7.73 -4.02 5.93
CA PRO A 306 -8.56 -5.01 6.64
C PRO A 306 -8.02 -5.35 8.03
N LEU A 307 -6.72 -5.14 8.29
CA LEU A 307 -6.13 -5.30 9.63
C LEU A 307 -6.80 -4.39 10.67
N LEU A 308 -7.36 -3.26 10.24
CA LEU A 308 -8.01 -2.29 11.12
C LEU A 308 -9.46 -2.66 11.45
N LEU A 309 -10.03 -3.71 10.83
CA LEU A 309 -11.43 -4.10 11.01
C LEU A 309 -11.78 -4.42 12.48
N PRO A 310 -10.95 -5.20 13.23
CA PRO A 310 -11.20 -5.43 14.65
C PRO A 310 -11.22 -4.12 15.47
N LEU A 311 -10.30 -3.20 15.17
CA LEU A 311 -10.24 -1.89 15.84
C LEU A 311 -11.47 -1.02 15.49
N ALA A 312 -11.90 -1.00 14.24
CA ALA A 312 -13.06 -0.24 13.80
C ALA A 312 -14.32 -0.72 14.54
N ARG A 313 -14.49 -2.03 14.67
CA ARG A 313 -15.59 -2.64 15.44
C ARG A 313 -15.52 -2.27 16.93
N ALA A 314 -14.33 -2.34 17.52
CA ALA A 314 -14.11 -1.96 18.92
C ALA A 314 -14.41 -0.47 19.13
N LEU A 315 -13.93 0.41 18.25
CA LEU A 315 -14.15 1.86 18.32
C LEU A 315 -15.66 2.18 18.24
N VAL A 316 -16.40 1.55 17.33
CA VAL A 316 -17.86 1.77 17.21
C VAL A 316 -18.61 1.27 18.46
N ARG A 317 -18.21 0.14 19.03
CA ARG A 317 -18.79 -0.36 20.31
C ARG A 317 -18.51 0.62 21.45
N THR A 318 -17.29 1.11 21.55
CA THR A 318 -16.90 2.13 22.55
C THR A 318 -17.66 3.43 22.34
N ALA A 319 -17.80 3.89 21.09
CA ALA A 319 -18.54 5.12 20.80
C ALA A 319 -20.02 5.05 21.18
N ARG A 320 -20.65 3.88 21.07
CA ARG A 320 -22.04 3.65 21.50
C ARG A 320 -22.20 3.63 23.02
N ALA A 321 -21.22 3.06 23.73
CA ALA A 321 -21.27 2.93 25.18
C ALA A 321 -20.76 4.19 25.91
N ARG A 322 -19.68 4.77 25.38
CA ARG A 322 -18.95 5.90 25.99
C ARG A 322 -18.34 6.78 24.89
N PRO A 323 -19.13 7.70 24.29
CA PRO A 323 -18.72 8.46 23.10
C PRO A 323 -17.46 9.30 23.32
N TRP A 324 -17.28 9.88 24.49
CA TRP A 324 -16.11 10.68 24.77
C TRP A 324 -14.80 9.86 24.83
N HIS A 325 -14.83 8.57 25.28
CA HIS A 325 -13.65 7.70 25.22
C HIS A 325 -13.25 7.44 23.78
N ALA A 326 -14.23 7.20 22.88
CA ALA A 326 -13.95 6.99 21.47
C ALA A 326 -13.35 8.26 20.83
N ALA A 327 -13.85 9.45 21.22
CA ALA A 327 -13.29 10.71 20.77
C ALA A 327 -11.83 10.88 21.24
N VAL A 328 -11.54 10.61 22.52
CA VAL A 328 -10.16 10.67 23.04
C VAL A 328 -9.23 9.74 22.30
N VAL A 329 -9.63 8.48 22.04
CA VAL A 329 -8.84 7.52 21.28
C VAL A 329 -8.60 8.02 19.84
N ALA A 330 -9.64 8.53 19.18
CA ALA A 330 -9.51 9.06 17.83
C ALA A 330 -8.58 10.29 17.78
N CYS A 331 -8.70 11.22 18.73
CA CYS A 331 -7.82 12.37 18.85
C CYS A 331 -6.35 11.97 19.14
N ALA A 332 -6.14 10.97 20.01
CA ALA A 332 -4.81 10.46 20.31
C ALA A 332 -4.16 9.83 19.07
N LEU A 333 -4.91 9.02 18.30
CA LEU A 333 -4.43 8.46 17.03
C LEU A 333 -4.15 9.55 16.00
N ALA A 334 -4.99 10.58 15.90
CA ALA A 334 -4.76 11.72 15.02
C ALA A 334 -3.50 12.49 15.43
N GLY A 335 -3.32 12.77 16.72
CA GLY A 335 -2.12 13.40 17.26
C GLY A 335 -0.85 12.59 16.97
N LEU A 336 -0.90 11.26 17.18
CA LEU A 336 0.21 10.37 16.86
C LEU A 336 0.53 10.37 15.36
N SER A 337 -0.48 10.27 14.51
CA SER A 337 -0.32 10.31 13.04
C SER A 337 0.30 11.63 12.60
N PHE A 338 -0.17 12.75 13.16
CA PHE A 338 0.36 14.08 12.88
C PHE A 338 1.82 14.21 13.32
N ALA A 339 2.13 13.86 14.59
CA ALA A 339 3.47 13.96 15.15
C ALA A 339 4.46 13.05 14.40
N TYR A 340 4.07 11.82 14.11
CA TYR A 340 4.92 10.88 13.38
C TYR A 340 5.11 11.30 11.92
N GLY A 341 4.06 11.80 11.26
CA GLY A 341 4.15 12.36 9.91
C GLY A 341 5.07 13.59 9.84
N ALA A 342 5.02 14.45 10.86
CA ALA A 342 5.93 15.59 11.00
C ALA A 342 7.38 15.12 11.15
N TYR A 343 7.61 14.13 12.01
CA TYR A 343 8.92 13.52 12.20
C TYR A 343 9.47 12.93 10.90
N LEU A 344 8.65 12.20 10.16
CA LEU A 344 9.05 11.60 8.88
C LEU A 344 9.42 12.65 7.83
N LEU A 345 8.71 13.78 7.76
CA LEU A 345 8.98 14.83 6.77
C LEU A 345 10.11 15.77 7.17
N ALA A 346 10.27 16.07 8.46
CA ALA A 346 11.19 17.09 8.96
C ALA A 346 12.55 16.52 9.35
N VAL A 347 12.56 15.34 9.97
CA VAL A 347 13.75 14.80 10.64
C VAL A 347 14.42 13.71 9.82
N THR A 348 13.62 12.83 9.18
CA THR A 348 14.22 11.71 8.44
C THR A 348 14.74 12.17 7.08
N ARG A 349 16.01 11.86 6.81
CA ARG A 349 16.66 12.08 5.51
C ARG A 349 16.66 10.83 4.63
N THR A 350 16.11 9.73 5.12
CA THR A 350 16.03 8.45 4.43
C THR A 350 14.71 8.34 3.67
N PRO A 351 14.68 7.60 2.54
CA PRO A 351 13.41 7.28 1.86
C PRO A 351 12.41 6.66 2.82
N LEU A 352 11.14 7.10 2.70
CA LEU A 352 10.02 6.60 3.51
C LEU A 352 9.51 5.28 2.97
#